data_f4ac9fb463435292fa6d17805e4edfc2
#
_entry.id   f4ac9fb463435292fa6d17805e4edfc2
#
_cell.length_a   1.000
_cell.length_b   1.000
_cell.length_c   1.000
_cell.angle_alpha   90.00
_cell.angle_beta   90.00
_cell.angle_gamma   90.00
#
_symmetry.space_group_name_H-M   'P 1'
#
loop_
_entity.id
_entity.type
_entity.pdbx_description
1 polymer ?
#
loop_
_entity_poly.entity_id
_entity_poly.type
_entity_poly.pdbx_seq_one_letter_code
_entity_poly.pdbx_strand_id
1 'polypeptide(L)'
;MNYQKLGNTDLDVSTICLGTMTWGEQNSQKEGLEQMNYALDHGVNFWDTAELYAIPPKQETFGHTEIIIGNWFEKTKKREKVILATKVAGPARDYLRKGENSFVGKNLDDALNNSLKRLKTDYIDLYQLHWPERNVNNFGRLGYVHKENKWNKFEDVLAEINKYIDQGNIRYVGLSNETP
;
A
#
# COMPACT_ATOMS: atom_id res chain seq x y z
N MET A 1 5.69 -23.44 -6.24
CA MET A 1 5.95 -22.24 -5.41
C MET A 1 6.13 -22.66 -3.97
N ASN A 2 7.07 -22.06 -3.24
CA ASN A 2 7.22 -22.25 -1.80
C ASN A 2 6.45 -21.16 -1.05
N TYR A 3 5.95 -21.50 0.13
CA TYR A 3 5.21 -20.59 0.99
C TYR A 3 5.84 -20.53 2.38
N GLN A 4 5.64 -19.40 3.06
CA GLN A 4 6.11 -19.19 4.43
C GLN A 4 5.16 -18.25 5.18
N LYS A 5 5.17 -18.28 6.49
CA LYS A 5 4.43 -17.32 7.30
C LYS A 5 5.03 -15.92 7.14
N LEU A 6 4.17 -14.92 7.00
CA LEU A 6 4.58 -13.52 7.02
C LEU A 6 4.80 -13.10 8.48
N GLY A 7 6.04 -13.19 8.95
CA GLY A 7 6.36 -12.94 10.35
C GLY A 7 5.56 -13.83 11.30
N ASN A 8 4.95 -13.22 12.31
CA ASN A 8 4.13 -13.92 13.32
C ASN A 8 2.62 -13.95 12.96
N THR A 9 2.27 -13.67 11.71
CA THR A 9 0.88 -13.67 11.24
C THR A 9 0.40 -15.06 10.86
N ASP A 10 -0.90 -15.20 10.62
CA ASP A 10 -1.50 -16.44 10.05
C ASP A 10 -1.38 -16.50 8.51
N LEU A 11 -0.84 -15.46 7.87
CA LEU A 11 -0.73 -15.35 6.42
C LEU A 11 0.37 -16.28 5.87
N ASP A 12 -0.02 -17.22 5.00
CA ASP A 12 0.90 -18.05 4.22
C ASP A 12 1.18 -17.38 2.87
N VAL A 13 2.31 -16.68 2.78
CA VAL A 13 2.70 -15.94 1.58
C VAL A 13 3.66 -16.74 0.71
N SER A 14 3.54 -16.61 -0.61
CA SER A 14 4.56 -17.10 -1.53
C SER A 14 5.90 -16.39 -1.26
N THR A 15 7.01 -17.13 -1.37
CA THR A 15 8.36 -16.59 -1.17
C THR A 15 8.75 -15.53 -2.22
N ILE A 16 7.98 -15.46 -3.30
CA ILE A 16 8.05 -14.39 -4.31
C ILE A 16 6.83 -13.48 -4.13
N CYS A 17 7.06 -12.17 -4.10
CA CYS A 17 6.00 -11.16 -4.08
C CYS A 17 5.87 -10.50 -5.45
N LEU A 18 4.65 -10.33 -5.95
CA LEU A 18 4.38 -9.56 -7.15
C LEU A 18 4.36 -8.07 -6.82
N GLY A 19 5.43 -7.35 -7.19
CA GLY A 19 5.46 -5.89 -7.15
C GLY A 19 4.70 -5.30 -8.34
N THR A 20 3.96 -4.22 -8.10
CA THR A 20 2.99 -3.70 -9.08
C THR A 20 3.22 -2.23 -9.45
N MET A 21 4.26 -1.60 -8.96
CA MET A 21 4.43 -0.14 -8.95
C MET A 21 4.50 0.53 -10.33
N THR A 22 4.64 -0.24 -11.40
CA THR A 22 4.77 0.30 -12.77
C THR A 22 3.45 0.34 -13.54
N TRP A 23 2.40 -0.32 -13.04
CA TRP A 23 1.12 -0.44 -13.74
C TRP A 23 0.31 0.86 -13.70
N GLY A 24 -0.05 1.32 -14.89
CA GLY A 24 -0.78 2.58 -15.06
C GLY A 24 0.11 3.76 -15.46
N GLU A 25 1.43 3.53 -15.57
CA GLU A 25 2.39 4.52 -16.06
C GLU A 25 3.36 3.87 -17.07
N GLN A 26 4.23 2.96 -16.62
CA GLN A 26 5.20 2.27 -17.49
C GLN A 26 4.60 1.04 -18.18
N ASN A 27 3.62 0.42 -17.55
CA ASN A 27 2.87 -0.70 -18.11
C ASN A 27 1.39 -0.35 -18.20
N SER A 28 0.76 -0.84 -19.23
CA SER A 28 -0.69 -0.73 -19.44
C SER A 28 -1.49 -1.59 -18.47
N GLN A 29 -2.78 -1.29 -18.32
CA GLN A 29 -3.70 -2.16 -17.57
C GLN A 29 -3.73 -3.59 -18.15
N LYS A 30 -3.65 -3.74 -19.49
CA LYS A 30 -3.64 -5.06 -20.12
C LYS A 30 -2.47 -5.91 -19.65
N GLU A 31 -1.26 -5.34 -19.68
CA GLU A 31 -0.06 -6.03 -19.18
C GLU A 31 -0.16 -6.37 -17.70
N GLY A 32 -0.68 -5.46 -16.86
CA GLY A 32 -0.93 -5.73 -15.44
C GLY A 32 -1.89 -6.90 -15.22
N LEU A 33 -2.99 -6.98 -16.00
CA LEU A 33 -3.92 -8.10 -15.95
C LEU A 33 -3.27 -9.44 -16.36
N GLU A 34 -2.43 -9.43 -17.39
CA GLU A 34 -1.68 -10.62 -17.84
C GLU A 34 -0.69 -11.08 -16.77
N GLN A 35 0.04 -10.15 -16.16
CA GLN A 35 1.00 -10.44 -15.07
C GLN A 35 0.31 -11.00 -13.83
N MET A 36 -0.84 -10.46 -13.42
CA MET A 36 -1.62 -10.96 -12.28
C MET A 36 -2.12 -12.38 -12.51
N ASN A 37 -2.65 -12.67 -13.71
CA ASN A 37 -3.08 -14.03 -14.04
C ASN A 37 -1.89 -15.00 -14.03
N TYR A 38 -0.80 -14.64 -14.68
CA TYR A 38 0.41 -15.46 -14.73
C TYR A 38 0.97 -15.74 -13.33
N ALA A 39 1.07 -14.70 -12.49
CA ALA A 39 1.56 -14.82 -11.13
C ALA A 39 0.71 -15.78 -10.30
N LEU A 40 -0.61 -15.61 -10.31
CA LEU A 40 -1.51 -16.46 -9.53
C LEU A 40 -1.52 -17.90 -10.04
N ASP A 41 -1.50 -18.12 -11.36
CA ASP A 41 -1.45 -19.45 -11.99
C ASP A 41 -0.15 -20.21 -11.64
N HIS A 42 0.93 -19.47 -11.30
CA HIS A 42 2.20 -20.03 -10.81
C HIS A 42 2.33 -20.02 -9.28
N GLY A 43 1.25 -19.74 -8.57
CA GLY A 43 1.18 -19.81 -7.10
C GLY A 43 1.75 -18.58 -6.38
N VAL A 44 1.99 -17.46 -7.06
CA VAL A 44 2.37 -16.20 -6.43
C VAL A 44 1.11 -15.52 -5.89
N ASN A 45 0.86 -15.69 -4.60
CA ASN A 45 -0.33 -15.17 -3.91
C ASN A 45 -0.10 -13.86 -3.15
N PHE A 46 1.14 -13.42 -2.99
CA PHE A 46 1.49 -12.19 -2.26
C PHE A 46 1.74 -11.05 -3.25
N TRP A 47 0.91 -9.99 -3.19
CA TRP A 47 0.98 -8.86 -4.11
C TRP A 47 1.15 -7.56 -3.33
N ASP A 48 2.07 -6.71 -3.81
CA ASP A 48 2.41 -5.43 -3.18
C ASP A 48 2.09 -4.26 -4.10
N THR A 49 1.28 -3.34 -3.60
CA THR A 49 0.92 -2.07 -4.24
C THR A 49 1.04 -0.90 -3.26
N ALA A 50 0.61 0.30 -3.64
CA ALA A 50 0.53 1.47 -2.77
C ALA A 50 -0.45 2.52 -3.31
N GLU A 51 -0.98 3.35 -2.41
CA GLU A 51 -1.77 4.53 -2.73
C GLU A 51 -1.07 5.44 -3.76
N LEU A 52 0.24 5.65 -3.57
CA LEU A 52 1.04 6.54 -4.44
C LEU A 52 1.24 6.02 -5.86
N TYR A 53 1.14 4.70 -6.07
CA TYR A 53 1.49 4.12 -7.37
C TYR A 53 0.46 4.45 -8.45
N ALA A 54 0.92 4.69 -9.67
CA ALA A 54 2.11 4.19 -10.37
C ALA A 54 3.37 5.08 -10.17
N ILE A 55 4.53 4.50 -10.57
CA ILE A 55 5.84 5.14 -10.56
C ILE A 55 6.34 5.33 -12.01
N PRO A 56 6.91 6.51 -12.37
CA PRO A 56 7.16 7.69 -11.54
C PRO A 56 5.87 8.34 -11.03
N PRO A 57 5.87 8.86 -9.77
CA PRO A 57 4.65 9.36 -9.15
C PRO A 57 4.23 10.71 -9.76
N LYS A 58 2.97 10.78 -10.22
CA LYS A 58 2.35 11.98 -10.79
C LYS A 58 0.94 12.14 -10.20
N GLN A 59 0.45 13.37 -10.21
CA GLN A 59 -0.91 13.67 -9.76
C GLN A 59 -1.97 12.94 -10.60
N GLU A 60 -1.71 12.79 -11.90
CA GLU A 60 -2.64 12.20 -12.87
C GLU A 60 -2.73 10.67 -12.75
N THR A 61 -1.70 10.03 -12.21
CA THR A 61 -1.58 8.56 -12.21
C THR A 61 -1.50 7.92 -10.83
N PHE A 62 -1.51 8.71 -9.74
CA PHE A 62 -1.56 8.12 -8.41
C PHE A 62 -2.85 7.30 -8.20
N GLY A 63 -2.72 6.16 -7.56
CA GLY A 63 -3.83 5.23 -7.35
C GLY A 63 -4.19 4.36 -8.57
N HIS A 64 -3.62 4.61 -9.75
CA HIS A 64 -3.92 3.81 -10.94
C HIS A 64 -3.59 2.34 -10.77
N THR A 65 -2.49 2.01 -10.09
CA THR A 65 -2.12 0.63 -9.83
C THR A 65 -3.17 -0.10 -8.98
N GLU A 66 -3.69 0.54 -7.93
CA GLU A 66 -4.78 -0.02 -7.13
C GLU A 66 -6.08 -0.17 -7.94
N ILE A 67 -6.39 0.79 -8.85
CA ILE A 67 -7.55 0.68 -9.75
C ILE A 67 -7.41 -0.54 -10.68
N ILE A 68 -6.23 -0.78 -11.25
CA ILE A 68 -5.96 -1.93 -12.12
C ILE A 68 -6.16 -3.24 -11.37
N ILE A 69 -5.64 -3.34 -10.14
CA ILE A 69 -5.83 -4.50 -9.27
C ILE A 69 -7.32 -4.69 -8.92
N GLY A 70 -8.00 -3.61 -8.54
CA GLY A 70 -9.43 -3.65 -8.24
C GLY A 70 -10.29 -4.11 -9.43
N ASN A 71 -9.96 -3.67 -10.63
CA ASN A 71 -10.62 -4.14 -11.86
C ASN A 71 -10.40 -5.64 -12.09
N TRP A 72 -9.21 -6.16 -11.75
CA TRP A 72 -8.93 -7.58 -11.81
C TRP A 72 -9.75 -8.37 -10.78
N PHE A 73 -9.83 -7.91 -9.52
CA PHE A 73 -10.66 -8.54 -8.49
C PHE A 73 -12.13 -8.58 -8.89
N GLU A 74 -12.66 -7.45 -9.37
CA GLU A 74 -14.04 -7.35 -9.82
C GLU A 74 -14.36 -8.34 -10.96
N LYS A 75 -13.46 -8.45 -11.93
CA LYS A 75 -13.62 -9.32 -13.09
C LYS A 75 -13.48 -10.79 -12.77
N THR A 76 -12.50 -11.13 -11.91
CA THR A 76 -12.15 -12.55 -11.67
C THR A 76 -12.84 -13.15 -10.46
N LYS A 77 -13.31 -12.32 -9.53
CA LYS A 77 -13.86 -12.75 -8.23
C LYS A 77 -12.88 -13.60 -7.42
N LYS A 78 -11.55 -13.34 -7.55
CA LYS A 78 -10.49 -14.11 -6.89
C LYS A 78 -9.79 -13.32 -5.77
N ARG A 79 -10.48 -12.35 -5.13
CA ARG A 79 -9.86 -11.54 -4.07
C ARG A 79 -9.28 -12.39 -2.94
N GLU A 80 -9.99 -13.43 -2.53
CA GLU A 80 -9.60 -14.35 -1.45
C GLU A 80 -8.41 -15.26 -1.79
N LYS A 81 -7.97 -15.31 -3.06
CA LYS A 81 -6.76 -16.03 -3.48
C LYS A 81 -5.48 -15.22 -3.33
N VAL A 82 -5.61 -13.94 -3.00
CA VAL A 82 -4.50 -13.01 -2.97
C VAL A 82 -4.34 -12.43 -1.58
N ILE A 83 -3.12 -12.48 -1.05
CA ILE A 83 -2.69 -11.72 0.12
C ILE A 83 -2.21 -10.37 -0.40
N LEU A 84 -2.99 -9.33 -0.14
CA LEU A 84 -2.77 -8.01 -0.70
C LEU A 84 -2.13 -7.08 0.32
N ALA A 85 -0.94 -6.57 -0.03
CA ALA A 85 -0.31 -5.47 0.67
C ALA A 85 -0.54 -4.16 -0.09
N THR A 86 -0.98 -3.11 0.61
CA THR A 86 -0.95 -1.73 0.10
C THR A 86 -0.40 -0.79 1.16
N LYS A 87 -0.17 0.48 0.80
CA LYS A 87 0.57 1.42 1.66
C LYS A 87 -0.08 2.79 1.63
N VAL A 88 -0.22 3.41 2.81
CA VAL A 88 -0.57 4.82 2.91
C VAL A 88 0.67 5.68 2.72
N ALA A 89 0.57 6.69 1.86
CA ALA A 89 1.66 7.63 1.61
C ALA A 89 1.88 8.56 2.81
N GLY A 90 3.14 8.71 3.22
CA GLY A 90 3.56 9.71 4.20
C GLY A 90 3.62 11.12 3.60
N PRO A 91 4.15 12.10 4.36
CA PRO A 91 4.27 13.49 3.93
C PRO A 91 5.06 13.68 2.64
N ALA A 92 4.98 14.88 2.05
CA ALA A 92 5.77 15.37 0.91
C ALA A 92 5.16 15.19 -0.49
N ARG A 93 3.84 15.00 -0.61
CA ARG A 93 3.13 15.00 -1.89
C ARG A 93 1.87 15.87 -1.77
N ASP A 94 1.93 17.11 -2.27
CA ASP A 94 0.86 18.10 -2.11
C ASP A 94 -0.46 17.70 -2.78
N TYR A 95 -0.41 16.87 -3.82
CA TYR A 95 -1.59 16.37 -4.50
C TYR A 95 -2.30 15.21 -3.78
N LEU A 96 -1.64 14.57 -2.82
CA LEU A 96 -2.28 13.56 -1.97
C LEU A 96 -2.95 14.25 -0.79
N ARG A 97 -4.26 14.10 -0.64
CA ARG A 97 -5.03 14.66 0.49
C ARG A 97 -4.65 16.11 0.84
N LYS A 98 -4.42 16.96 -0.20
CA LYS A 98 -4.00 18.38 -0.08
C LYS A 98 -2.68 18.58 0.68
N GLY A 99 -1.79 17.60 0.66
CA GLY A 99 -0.50 17.64 1.35
C GLY A 99 -0.55 17.31 2.85
N GLU A 100 -1.74 17.14 3.42
CA GLU A 100 -1.95 16.76 4.82
C GLU A 100 -1.81 15.24 4.99
N ASN A 101 -0.64 14.69 4.75
CA ASN A 101 -0.41 13.25 4.73
C ASN A 101 -0.02 12.69 6.10
N SER A 102 -0.82 12.96 7.12
CA SER A 102 -0.68 12.42 8.47
C SER A 102 -1.24 10.99 8.55
N PHE A 103 -0.70 10.19 9.46
CA PHE A 103 -1.17 8.81 9.70
C PHE A 103 -2.25 8.72 10.80
N VAL A 104 -2.90 9.83 11.10
CA VAL A 104 -4.00 9.86 12.09
C VAL A 104 -5.21 10.62 11.57
N GLY A 105 -6.37 10.35 12.18
CA GLY A 105 -7.63 11.05 11.93
C GLY A 105 -8.06 10.97 10.47
N LYS A 106 -8.71 12.05 10.00
CA LYS A 106 -9.32 12.09 8.66
C LYS A 106 -8.35 11.76 7.51
N ASN A 107 -7.06 12.04 7.65
CA ASN A 107 -6.08 11.73 6.62
C ASN A 107 -5.89 10.23 6.43
N LEU A 108 -5.81 9.48 7.52
CA LEU A 108 -5.73 8.02 7.48
C LEU A 108 -7.06 7.42 7.01
N ASP A 109 -8.19 7.96 7.49
CA ASP A 109 -9.54 7.56 7.07
C ASP A 109 -9.71 7.68 5.55
N ASP A 110 -9.40 8.85 5.00
CA ASP A 110 -9.52 9.12 3.57
C ASP A 110 -8.56 8.22 2.75
N ALA A 111 -7.32 8.02 3.22
CA ALA A 111 -6.35 7.16 2.55
C ALA A 111 -6.85 5.71 2.45
N LEU A 112 -7.25 5.13 3.58
CA LEU A 112 -7.72 3.75 3.64
C LEU A 112 -8.98 3.55 2.83
N ASN A 113 -10.01 4.39 3.06
CA ASN A 113 -11.28 4.28 2.34
C ASN A 113 -11.12 4.44 0.83
N ASN A 114 -10.25 5.35 0.39
CA ASN A 114 -9.97 5.52 -1.04
C ASN A 114 -9.20 4.32 -1.62
N SER A 115 -8.25 3.72 -0.87
CA SER A 115 -7.58 2.49 -1.30
C SER A 115 -8.54 1.31 -1.41
N LEU A 116 -9.40 1.09 -0.41
CA LEU A 116 -10.44 0.05 -0.46
C LEU A 116 -11.37 0.23 -1.67
N LYS A 117 -11.78 1.48 -1.94
CA LYS A 117 -12.62 1.81 -3.11
C LYS A 117 -11.91 1.53 -4.44
N ARG A 118 -10.64 1.94 -4.60
CA ARG A 118 -9.85 1.68 -5.82
C ARG A 118 -9.62 0.19 -6.01
N LEU A 119 -9.29 -0.53 -4.93
CA LEU A 119 -9.06 -1.97 -4.92
C LEU A 119 -10.35 -2.81 -5.02
N LYS A 120 -11.53 -2.17 -4.87
CA LYS A 120 -12.85 -2.84 -4.92
C LYS A 120 -12.94 -4.02 -3.94
N THR A 121 -12.47 -3.80 -2.74
CA THR A 121 -12.46 -4.77 -1.63
C THR A 121 -12.79 -4.07 -0.33
N ASP A 122 -13.28 -4.79 0.64
CA ASP A 122 -13.64 -4.32 1.99
C ASP A 122 -12.53 -4.56 3.02
N TYR A 123 -11.45 -5.27 2.64
CA TYR A 123 -10.32 -5.51 3.53
C TYR A 123 -8.96 -5.51 2.80
N ILE A 124 -7.90 -5.24 3.56
CA ILE A 124 -6.50 -5.29 3.16
C ILE A 124 -5.78 -6.27 4.11
N ASP A 125 -4.97 -7.18 3.55
CA ASP A 125 -4.27 -8.17 4.36
C ASP A 125 -3.08 -7.56 5.10
N LEU A 126 -2.29 -6.68 4.43
CA LEU A 126 -1.18 -5.96 5.03
C LEU A 126 -1.24 -4.47 4.65
N TYR A 127 -1.51 -3.61 5.63
CA TYR A 127 -1.51 -2.16 5.42
C TYR A 127 -0.23 -1.55 5.96
N GLN A 128 0.54 -0.88 5.11
CA GLN A 128 1.87 -0.40 5.45
C GLN A 128 1.93 1.12 5.51
N LEU A 129 2.69 1.66 6.47
CA LEU A 129 3.12 3.05 6.45
C LEU A 129 4.27 3.16 5.44
N HIS A 130 4.05 3.90 4.33
CA HIS A 130 4.93 3.85 3.15
C HIS A 130 6.32 4.47 3.39
N TRP A 131 6.37 5.54 4.19
CA TRP A 131 7.59 6.17 4.70
C TRP A 131 7.26 7.00 5.94
N PRO A 132 8.25 7.33 6.79
CA PRO A 132 8.02 8.03 8.05
C PRO A 132 7.33 9.40 7.91
N GLU A 133 6.52 9.77 8.91
CA GLU A 133 6.04 11.16 9.05
C GLU A 133 7.15 12.11 9.46
N ARG A 134 8.13 11.63 10.24
CA ARG A 134 9.27 12.44 10.67
C ARG A 134 10.15 12.85 9.50
N ASN A 135 10.90 13.93 9.69
CA ASN A 135 11.82 14.41 8.67
C ASN A 135 12.99 13.44 8.49
N VAL A 136 13.07 12.83 7.32
CA VAL A 136 14.10 11.87 6.92
C VAL A 136 14.51 12.09 5.47
N ASN A 137 15.65 11.56 5.08
CA ASN A 137 16.02 11.45 3.68
C ASN A 137 15.30 10.26 3.05
N ASN A 138 14.38 10.56 2.13
CA ASN A 138 13.65 9.55 1.38
C ASN A 138 14.14 9.44 -0.05
N PHE A 139 14.10 8.21 -0.59
CA PHE A 139 14.17 7.93 -2.03
C PHE A 139 15.39 8.52 -2.75
N GLY A 140 16.59 8.31 -2.21
CA GLY A 140 17.85 8.65 -2.87
C GLY A 140 18.23 10.13 -2.83
N ARG A 141 17.60 10.94 -2.02
CA ARG A 141 18.04 12.31 -1.78
C ARG A 141 19.37 12.31 -1.04
N LEU A 142 20.36 13.04 -1.58
CA LEU A 142 21.62 13.26 -0.92
C LEU A 142 21.52 14.47 0.02
N GLY A 143 22.18 14.38 1.18
CA GLY A 143 22.20 15.42 2.19
C GLY A 143 20.90 15.52 3.00
N TYR A 144 21.05 15.63 4.33
CA TYR A 144 19.93 15.81 5.25
C TYR A 144 19.81 17.30 5.61
N VAL A 145 18.60 17.84 5.45
CA VAL A 145 18.25 19.18 5.92
C VAL A 145 17.27 19.02 7.08
N HIS A 146 17.73 19.33 8.29
CA HIS A 146 16.85 19.29 9.46
C HIS A 146 15.72 20.31 9.31
N LYS A 147 14.51 19.84 9.61
CA LYS A 147 13.31 20.68 9.74
C LYS A 147 12.63 20.30 11.03
N GLU A 148 12.31 21.27 11.85
CA GLU A 148 11.46 21.06 13.00
C GLU A 148 10.01 20.87 12.53
N ASN A 149 9.60 19.63 12.41
CA ASN A 149 8.23 19.27 12.09
C ASN A 149 7.60 18.60 13.30
N LYS A 150 6.33 18.88 13.54
CA LYS A 150 5.53 18.07 14.44
C LYS A 150 5.06 16.84 13.66
N TRP A 151 5.27 15.65 14.23
CA TRP A 151 4.73 14.39 13.73
C TRP A 151 3.99 13.69 14.86
N ASN A 152 3.12 12.76 14.51
CA ASN A 152 2.38 12.00 15.49
C ASN A 152 3.30 11.00 16.20
N LYS A 153 3.02 10.73 17.47
CA LYS A 153 3.66 9.64 18.19
C LYS A 153 3.23 8.32 17.54
N PHE A 154 4.15 7.37 17.50
CA PHE A 154 3.90 6.07 16.86
C PHE A 154 2.74 5.33 17.57
N GLU A 155 2.63 5.49 18.89
CA GLU A 155 1.53 4.93 19.67
C GLU A 155 0.16 5.46 19.24
N ASP A 156 0.07 6.76 18.93
CA ASP A 156 -1.17 7.38 18.45
C ASP A 156 -1.54 6.85 17.05
N VAL A 157 -0.54 6.69 16.18
CA VAL A 157 -0.73 6.10 14.84
C VAL A 157 -1.22 4.65 14.95
N LEU A 158 -0.61 3.84 15.82
CA LEU A 158 -1.04 2.46 16.04
C LEU A 158 -2.46 2.40 16.63
N ALA A 159 -2.80 3.29 17.55
CA ALA A 159 -4.15 3.37 18.11
C ALA A 159 -5.20 3.69 17.05
N GLU A 160 -4.89 4.59 16.10
CA GLU A 160 -5.77 4.86 14.95
C GLU A 160 -5.93 3.64 14.05
N ILE A 161 -4.82 2.97 13.69
CA ILE A 161 -4.86 1.80 12.82
C ILE A 161 -5.63 0.64 13.47
N ASN A 162 -5.50 0.43 14.77
CA ASN A 162 -6.21 -0.61 15.50
C ASN A 162 -7.73 -0.51 15.35
N LYS A 163 -8.30 0.68 15.20
CA LYS A 163 -9.73 0.85 14.93
C LYS A 163 -10.16 0.12 13.64
N TYR A 164 -9.32 0.15 12.60
CA TYR A 164 -9.62 -0.51 11.33
C TYR A 164 -9.34 -2.01 11.37
N ILE A 165 -8.43 -2.45 12.24
CA ILE A 165 -8.23 -3.88 12.52
C ILE A 165 -9.48 -4.43 13.22
N ASP A 166 -9.99 -3.73 14.23
CA ASP A 166 -11.21 -4.12 14.96
C ASP A 166 -12.46 -4.14 14.05
N GLN A 167 -12.50 -3.25 13.05
CA GLN A 167 -13.55 -3.20 12.02
C GLN A 167 -13.40 -4.27 10.92
N GLY A 168 -12.24 -4.97 10.87
CA GLY A 168 -11.94 -5.96 9.84
C GLY A 168 -11.48 -5.38 8.49
N ASN A 169 -11.23 -4.08 8.39
CA ASN A 169 -10.74 -3.44 7.16
C ASN A 169 -9.24 -3.68 6.93
N ILE A 170 -8.49 -3.92 7.99
CA ILE A 170 -7.05 -4.23 7.97
C ILE A 170 -6.83 -5.50 8.79
N ARG A 171 -6.07 -6.46 8.25
CA ARG A 171 -5.69 -7.66 9.01
C ARG A 171 -4.39 -7.44 9.78
N TYR A 172 -3.37 -6.91 9.11
CA TYR A 172 -2.03 -6.70 9.67
C TYR A 172 -1.44 -5.37 9.23
N VAL A 173 -0.54 -4.84 10.05
CA VAL A 173 0.19 -3.59 9.82
C VAL A 173 1.65 -3.86 9.54
N GLY A 174 2.24 -3.06 8.67
CA GLY A 174 3.66 -3.09 8.34
C GLY A 174 4.28 -1.71 8.23
N LEU A 175 5.61 -1.68 8.22
CA LEU A 175 6.41 -0.48 8.00
C LEU A 175 7.21 -0.62 6.72
N SER A 176 7.37 0.49 6.00
CA SER A 176 8.18 0.58 4.80
C SER A 176 9.07 1.82 4.87
N ASN A 177 10.31 1.71 4.40
CA ASN A 177 11.29 2.80 4.42
C ASN A 177 11.55 3.39 5.82
N GLU A 178 11.37 2.60 6.85
CA GLU A 178 11.66 2.96 8.24
C GLU A 178 13.07 2.48 8.61
N THR A 179 13.69 3.17 9.58
CA THR A 179 14.96 2.77 10.18
C THR A 179 14.75 2.32 11.62
N PRO A 180 15.61 1.43 12.13
CA PRO A 180 15.63 1.03 13.54
C PRO A 180 15.79 2.20 14.49
#